data_b73a8038f12ec6cd2d942b29910bd2f4
#
_entry.id   b73a8038f12ec6cd2d942b29910bd2f4
#
_cell.length_a   1.000
_cell.length_b   1.000
_cell.length_c   1.000
_cell.angle_alpha   90.00
_cell.angle_beta   90.00
_cell.angle_gamma   90.00
#
_symmetry.space_group_name_H-M   'P 1'
#
loop_
_entity.id
_entity.type
_entity.pdbx_description
1 polymer ?
#
loop_
_entity_poly.entity_id
_entity_poly.type
_entity_poly.pdbx_seq_one_letter_code
_entity_poly.pdbx_strand_id
1 'polypeptide(L)'
;VPIETPHRRSDFPGIHRQEGPFAFRLLRIPEDIPMLHDWFTRDYARFWLMQDKGEDEIRQIYQDLMSSGQATAYIGLYVGQPAFLIECYDPRYDRVAQHYPVKPGDLGMHLFMGPAKERIAGFTLAAFKALMRFMFVHLDAQRIVVEPDVDNHKIHALNQAVGFTCHRTVVFAEKLAGLAFCTRSDFENATQTLLEEALS
;
A
#
# COMPACT_ATOMS: atom_id res chain seq x y z
N VAL A 1 26.73 5.89 -23.71
CA VAL A 1 25.48 5.25 -23.24
C VAL A 1 24.80 6.30 -22.37
N PRO A 2 23.60 6.80 -22.71
CA PRO A 2 22.88 7.76 -21.87
C PRO A 2 22.52 7.02 -20.58
N ILE A 3 22.91 7.58 -19.43
CA ILE A 3 22.42 7.18 -18.11
C ILE A 3 20.97 7.63 -18.10
N GLU A 4 20.03 6.69 -18.19
CA GLU A 4 18.62 6.96 -17.98
C GLU A 4 18.45 7.59 -16.61
N THR A 5 18.01 8.83 -16.60
CA THR A 5 17.65 9.57 -15.40
C THR A 5 16.52 8.80 -14.73
N PRO A 6 16.64 8.43 -13.44
CA PRO A 6 15.56 7.76 -12.75
C PRO A 6 14.32 8.66 -12.78
N HIS A 7 13.18 8.11 -13.20
CA HIS A 7 11.92 8.80 -13.20
C HIS A 7 11.72 9.52 -11.85
N ARG A 8 11.73 10.84 -11.89
CA ARG A 8 11.32 11.63 -10.71
C ARG A 8 9.85 11.34 -10.49
N ARG A 9 9.50 10.87 -9.29
CA ARG A 9 8.12 10.62 -8.90
C ARG A 9 7.24 11.89 -8.76
N SER A 10 7.70 13.04 -9.24
CA SER A 10 6.84 14.21 -9.52
C SER A 10 5.66 13.89 -10.44
N ASP A 11 5.65 12.67 -11.01
CA ASP A 11 4.65 12.23 -11.98
C ASP A 11 3.61 11.25 -11.41
N PHE A 12 3.52 11.05 -10.10
CA PHE A 12 2.39 10.34 -9.53
C PHE A 12 1.08 11.07 -9.89
N PRO A 13 0.17 10.40 -10.62
CA PRO A 13 -1.02 11.09 -11.10
C PRO A 13 -1.88 11.55 -9.94
N GLY A 14 -2.09 12.88 -9.86
CA GLY A 14 -3.03 13.50 -8.92
C GLY A 14 -4.50 13.18 -9.18
N ILE A 15 -4.78 12.14 -9.98
CA ILE A 15 -6.05 11.93 -10.63
C ILE A 15 -6.80 10.77 -9.98
N HIS A 16 -8.11 10.92 -9.85
CA HIS A 16 -9.04 9.82 -9.64
C HIS A 16 -8.83 8.73 -10.69
N ARG A 17 -8.34 7.57 -10.25
CA ARG A 17 -8.28 6.35 -11.06
C ARG A 17 -9.31 5.39 -10.52
N GLN A 18 -10.17 4.88 -11.41
CA GLN A 18 -11.27 4.01 -11.02
C GLN A 18 -10.97 2.56 -11.38
N GLU A 19 -11.18 1.68 -10.41
CA GLU A 19 -11.07 0.23 -10.54
C GLU A 19 -12.37 -0.40 -10.01
N GLY A 20 -13.37 -0.54 -10.90
CA GLY A 20 -14.71 -0.97 -10.52
C GLY A 20 -15.36 0.02 -9.53
N PRO A 21 -15.82 -0.42 -8.33
CA PRO A 21 -16.40 0.45 -7.31
C PRO A 21 -15.35 1.23 -6.50
N PHE A 22 -14.05 0.95 -6.73
CA PHE A 22 -12.95 1.62 -6.05
C PHE A 22 -12.39 2.75 -6.90
N ALA A 23 -11.90 3.79 -6.23
CA ALA A 23 -11.17 4.88 -6.86
C ALA A 23 -9.99 5.30 -5.96
N PHE A 24 -8.97 5.89 -6.56
CA PHE A 24 -7.76 6.31 -5.87
C PHE A 24 -7.50 7.79 -6.13
N ARG A 25 -7.25 8.55 -5.08
CA ARG A 25 -6.84 9.95 -5.16
C ARG A 25 -5.68 10.25 -4.22
N LEU A 26 -4.94 11.29 -4.51
CA LEU A 26 -3.93 11.78 -3.57
C LEU A 26 -4.56 12.11 -2.22
N LEU A 27 -3.79 11.88 -1.16
CA LEU A 27 -4.07 12.42 0.16
C LEU A 27 -4.10 13.95 0.08
N ARG A 28 -5.10 14.58 0.68
CA ARG A 28 -5.24 16.04 0.76
C ARG A 28 -4.87 16.50 2.16
N ILE A 29 -3.91 17.41 2.23
CA ILE A 29 -3.46 17.99 3.49
C ILE A 29 -3.83 19.49 3.46
N PRO A 30 -4.56 19.99 4.46
CA PRO A 30 -4.90 19.35 5.75
C PRO A 30 -6.22 18.56 5.78
N GLU A 31 -7.02 18.52 4.72
CA GLU A 31 -8.43 18.13 4.72
C GLU A 31 -8.68 16.69 5.22
N ASP A 32 -7.79 15.75 4.87
CA ASP A 32 -7.93 14.33 5.25
C ASP A 32 -7.33 14.01 6.64
N ILE A 33 -6.57 14.93 7.24
CA ILE A 33 -5.83 14.64 8.48
C ILE A 33 -6.74 14.28 9.66
N PRO A 34 -7.87 14.99 9.93
CA PRO A 34 -8.77 14.60 11.02
C PRO A 34 -9.33 13.18 10.85
N MET A 35 -9.62 12.78 9.61
CA MET A 35 -10.07 11.42 9.30
C MET A 35 -8.97 10.38 9.56
N LEU A 36 -7.74 10.64 9.15
CA LEU A 36 -6.61 9.74 9.41
C LEU A 36 -6.32 9.63 10.90
N HIS A 37 -6.40 10.73 11.65
CA HIS A 37 -6.25 10.70 13.10
C HIS A 37 -7.30 9.79 13.76
N ASP A 38 -8.59 9.93 13.41
CA ASP A 38 -9.63 9.01 13.88
C ASP A 38 -9.33 7.55 13.53
N TRP A 39 -8.83 7.28 12.32
CA TRP A 39 -8.51 5.92 11.90
C TRP A 39 -7.34 5.32 12.69
N PHE A 40 -6.29 6.10 12.94
CA PHE A 40 -5.07 5.63 13.58
C PHE A 40 -5.22 5.43 15.10
N THR A 41 -6.15 6.12 15.74
CA THR A 41 -6.43 5.94 17.19
C THR A 41 -7.20 4.65 17.50
N ARG A 42 -7.68 3.92 16.49
CA ARG A 42 -8.42 2.68 16.66
C ARG A 42 -7.52 1.53 17.13
N ASP A 43 -8.02 0.62 17.97
CA ASP A 43 -7.25 -0.50 18.54
C ASP A 43 -6.61 -1.39 17.47
N TYR A 44 -7.27 -1.59 16.33
CA TYR A 44 -6.73 -2.41 15.26
C TYR A 44 -5.58 -1.74 14.49
N ALA A 45 -5.36 -0.45 14.68
CA ALA A 45 -4.29 0.33 14.02
C ALA A 45 -2.90 0.11 14.64
N ARG A 46 -2.77 -0.76 15.63
CA ARG A 46 -1.51 -0.95 16.38
C ARG A 46 -0.27 -1.23 15.51
N PHE A 47 -0.43 -1.89 14.39
CA PHE A 47 0.67 -2.16 13.45
C PHE A 47 1.09 -0.94 12.60
N TRP A 48 0.28 0.15 12.64
CA TRP A 48 0.59 1.41 11.95
C TRP A 48 1.51 2.32 12.75
N LEU A 49 1.62 2.07 14.07
CA LEU A 49 2.53 2.77 15.00
C LEU A 49 2.30 4.30 15.08
N MET A 50 1.06 4.75 14.93
CA MET A 50 0.66 6.16 15.00
C MET A 50 -0.47 6.42 16.00
N GLN A 51 -0.79 5.48 16.88
CA GLN A 51 -1.95 5.59 17.79
C GLN A 51 -1.81 6.71 18.82
N ASP A 52 -0.60 7.09 19.17
CA ASP A 52 -0.24 8.12 20.16
C ASP A 52 -0.03 9.52 19.55
N LYS A 53 -0.18 9.65 18.24
CA LYS A 53 0.12 10.90 17.54
C LYS A 53 -1.10 11.79 17.41
N GLY A 54 -0.87 13.09 17.65
CA GLY A 54 -1.88 14.13 17.41
C GLY A 54 -1.99 14.51 15.92
N GLU A 55 -3.06 15.23 15.58
CA GLU A 55 -3.31 15.66 14.19
C GLU A 55 -2.14 16.48 13.60
N ASP A 56 -1.50 17.33 14.38
CA ASP A 56 -0.38 18.16 13.92
C ASP A 56 0.84 17.31 13.57
N GLU A 57 1.12 16.26 14.36
CA GLU A 57 2.20 15.32 14.08
C GLU A 57 1.91 14.51 12.83
N ILE A 58 0.68 14.00 12.69
CA ILE A 58 0.25 13.25 11.50
C ILE A 58 0.34 14.13 10.25
N ARG A 59 -0.11 15.39 10.36
CA ARG A 59 0.01 16.38 9.27
C ARG A 59 1.47 16.54 8.85
N GLN A 60 2.37 16.75 9.80
CA GLN A 60 3.79 16.94 9.52
C GLN A 60 4.40 15.70 8.86
N ILE A 61 4.10 14.50 9.38
CA ILE A 61 4.59 13.24 8.82
C ILE A 61 4.19 13.11 7.34
N TYR A 62 2.92 13.35 7.00
CA TYR A 62 2.46 13.22 5.62
C TYR A 62 2.93 14.36 4.72
N GLN A 63 3.11 15.57 5.24
CA GLN A 63 3.76 16.67 4.51
C GLN A 63 5.19 16.29 4.13
N ASP A 64 5.97 15.80 5.07
CA ASP A 64 7.36 15.39 4.85
C ASP A 64 7.44 14.20 3.88
N LEU A 65 6.58 13.19 4.06
CA LEU A 65 6.50 12.04 3.18
C LEU A 65 6.25 12.45 1.74
N MET A 66 5.20 13.26 1.50
CA MET A 66 4.82 13.64 0.14
C MET A 66 5.77 14.66 -0.49
N SER A 67 6.38 15.56 0.30
CA SER A 67 7.35 16.54 -0.19
C SER A 67 8.72 15.93 -0.50
N SER A 68 9.03 14.76 0.05
CA SER A 68 10.30 14.06 -0.20
C SER A 68 10.50 13.67 -1.67
N GLY A 69 9.43 13.53 -2.44
CA GLY A 69 9.45 12.96 -3.79
C GLY A 69 9.81 11.48 -3.85
N GLN A 70 9.95 10.81 -2.69
CA GLN A 70 10.33 9.40 -2.56
C GLN A 70 9.14 8.51 -2.21
N ALA A 71 8.06 9.11 -1.71
CA ALA A 71 6.83 8.42 -1.36
C ALA A 71 5.61 9.29 -1.68
N THR A 72 4.45 8.64 -1.81
CA THR A 72 3.18 9.31 -2.05
C THR A 72 2.07 8.57 -1.32
N ALA A 73 1.21 9.33 -0.64
CA ALA A 73 0.04 8.80 0.04
C ALA A 73 -1.23 9.00 -0.80
N TYR A 74 -2.05 7.95 -0.86
CA TYR A 74 -3.34 7.96 -1.56
C TYR A 74 -4.46 7.55 -0.61
N ILE A 75 -5.64 8.12 -0.83
CA ILE A 75 -6.89 7.63 -0.24
C ILE A 75 -7.60 6.75 -1.27
N GLY A 76 -7.82 5.50 -0.89
CA GLY A 76 -8.70 4.61 -1.61
C GLY A 76 -10.15 4.88 -1.22
N LEU A 77 -10.97 5.08 -2.24
CA LEU A 77 -12.42 5.31 -2.09
C LEU A 77 -13.18 4.06 -2.47
N TYR A 78 -14.27 3.79 -1.78
CA TYR A 78 -15.27 2.81 -2.18
C TYR A 78 -16.60 3.53 -2.36
N VAL A 79 -17.17 3.44 -3.58
CA VAL A 79 -18.40 4.17 -3.97
C VAL A 79 -18.32 5.65 -3.52
N GLY A 80 -17.16 6.29 -3.80
CA GLY A 80 -16.90 7.70 -3.50
C GLY A 80 -16.59 8.05 -2.04
N GLN A 81 -16.62 7.07 -1.11
CA GLN A 81 -16.33 7.30 0.30
C GLN A 81 -14.92 6.80 0.66
N PRO A 82 -14.15 7.53 1.48
CA PRO A 82 -12.85 7.07 1.98
C PRO A 82 -12.98 5.72 2.70
N ALA A 83 -12.13 4.77 2.32
CA ALA A 83 -12.18 3.41 2.83
C ALA A 83 -10.82 2.86 3.28
N PHE A 84 -9.72 3.33 2.72
CA PHE A 84 -8.38 2.89 3.08
C PHE A 84 -7.33 3.93 2.67
N LEU A 85 -6.17 3.87 3.31
CA LEU A 85 -4.98 4.66 3.02
C LEU A 85 -3.91 3.76 2.41
N ILE A 86 -3.19 4.30 1.43
CA ILE A 86 -2.04 3.63 0.82
C ILE A 86 -0.86 4.59 0.84
N GLU A 87 0.29 4.09 1.24
CA GLU A 87 1.58 4.74 1.02
C GLU A 87 2.35 3.94 -0.03
N CYS A 88 2.70 4.58 -1.13
CA CYS A 88 3.56 4.02 -2.17
C CYS A 88 4.92 4.71 -2.07
N TYR A 89 6.00 3.94 -1.99
CA TYR A 89 7.34 4.51 -1.82
C TYR A 89 8.38 3.85 -2.72
N ASP A 90 9.46 4.57 -2.95
CA ASP A 90 10.63 4.05 -3.62
C ASP A 90 11.52 3.27 -2.64
N PRO A 91 11.63 1.95 -2.78
CA PRO A 91 12.40 1.14 -1.84
C PRO A 91 13.87 1.55 -1.74
N ARG A 92 14.44 2.23 -2.72
CA ARG A 92 15.84 2.69 -2.70
C ARG A 92 16.12 3.68 -1.56
N TYR A 93 15.08 4.41 -1.13
CA TYR A 93 15.17 5.43 -0.09
C TYR A 93 14.55 4.97 1.23
N ASP A 94 14.11 3.71 1.28
CA ASP A 94 13.57 3.09 2.48
C ASP A 94 14.57 2.08 3.07
N ARG A 95 14.45 1.85 4.38
CA ARG A 95 15.28 0.87 5.10
C ARG A 95 15.15 -0.57 4.57
N VAL A 96 14.06 -0.89 3.87
CA VAL A 96 13.88 -2.19 3.25
C VAL A 96 14.96 -2.49 2.21
N ALA A 97 15.59 -1.46 1.61
CA ALA A 97 16.71 -1.60 0.69
C ALA A 97 17.94 -2.32 1.30
N GLN A 98 18.08 -2.29 2.62
CA GLN A 98 19.17 -2.99 3.32
C GLN A 98 18.98 -4.51 3.32
N HIS A 99 17.79 -4.97 2.99
CA HIS A 99 17.41 -6.38 3.10
C HIS A 99 17.30 -7.10 1.75
N TYR A 100 17.37 -6.39 0.61
CA TYR A 100 17.37 -7.01 -0.71
C TYR A 100 17.94 -6.07 -1.78
N PRO A 101 18.44 -6.60 -2.91
CA PRO A 101 18.87 -5.77 -4.04
C PRO A 101 17.65 -5.17 -4.74
N VAL A 102 17.44 -3.86 -4.55
CA VAL A 102 16.35 -3.12 -5.19
C VAL A 102 16.56 -3.07 -6.70
N LYS A 103 15.52 -3.37 -7.46
CA LYS A 103 15.53 -3.36 -8.93
C LYS A 103 14.79 -2.14 -9.48
N PRO A 104 15.11 -1.70 -10.70
CA PRO A 104 14.31 -0.70 -11.40
C PRO A 104 12.85 -1.15 -11.48
N GLY A 105 11.91 -0.25 -11.21
CA GLY A 105 10.48 -0.55 -11.20
C GLY A 105 9.94 -1.22 -9.93
N ASP A 106 10.79 -1.47 -8.92
CA ASP A 106 10.30 -1.87 -7.59
C ASP A 106 9.53 -0.71 -6.95
N LEU A 107 8.39 -1.03 -6.35
CA LEU A 107 7.56 -0.10 -5.60
C LEU A 107 7.18 -0.71 -4.25
N GLY A 108 7.47 0.00 -3.17
CA GLY A 108 7.06 -0.39 -1.83
C GLY A 108 5.63 0.07 -1.54
N MET A 109 4.95 -0.62 -0.64
CA MET A 109 3.56 -0.33 -0.30
C MET A 109 3.28 -0.59 1.17
N HIS A 110 2.57 0.37 1.81
CA HIS A 110 1.86 0.15 3.06
C HIS A 110 0.37 0.35 2.83
N LEU A 111 -0.47 -0.51 3.40
CA LEU A 111 -1.93 -0.46 3.31
C LEU A 111 -2.55 -0.40 4.70
N PHE A 112 -3.41 0.60 4.91
CA PHE A 112 -4.22 0.74 6.11
C PHE A 112 -5.71 0.75 5.74
N MET A 113 -6.48 -0.18 6.31
CA MET A 113 -7.93 -0.23 6.11
C MET A 113 -8.62 0.71 7.09
N GLY A 114 -9.39 1.66 6.60
CA GLY A 114 -10.24 2.52 7.42
C GLY A 114 -11.37 1.74 8.12
N PRO A 115 -12.05 2.35 9.10
CA PRO A 115 -13.15 1.70 9.82
C PRO A 115 -14.33 1.47 8.88
N ALA A 116 -14.83 0.24 8.85
CA ALA A 116 -16.01 -0.10 8.07
C ALA A 116 -17.28 0.38 8.79
N LYS A 117 -18.13 1.13 8.09
CA LYS A 117 -19.48 1.46 8.58
C LYS A 117 -20.35 0.20 8.65
N GLU A 118 -20.24 -0.65 7.64
CA GLU A 118 -20.91 -1.94 7.53
C GLU A 118 -19.91 -2.99 7.03
N ARG A 119 -20.07 -4.23 7.51
CA ARG A 119 -19.24 -5.34 7.05
C ARG A 119 -19.72 -5.83 5.69
N ILE A 120 -18.84 -5.73 4.69
CA ILE A 120 -19.05 -6.29 3.36
C ILE A 120 -18.15 -7.52 3.21
N ALA A 121 -18.75 -8.67 2.94
CA ALA A 121 -17.98 -9.90 2.74
C ALA A 121 -17.00 -9.75 1.58
N GLY A 122 -15.74 -10.18 1.77
CA GLY A 122 -14.69 -10.10 0.76
C GLY A 122 -14.16 -8.68 0.46
N PHE A 123 -14.64 -7.64 1.18
CA PHE A 123 -14.29 -6.25 0.90
C PHE A 123 -12.78 -5.99 0.88
N THR A 124 -12.06 -6.44 1.92
CA THR A 124 -10.62 -6.19 2.03
C THR A 124 -9.85 -6.81 0.88
N LEU A 125 -10.20 -8.03 0.46
CA LEU A 125 -9.58 -8.69 -0.69
C LEU A 125 -9.91 -7.96 -2.00
N ALA A 126 -11.16 -7.51 -2.19
CA ALA A 126 -11.55 -6.74 -3.36
C ALA A 126 -10.81 -5.39 -3.44
N ALA A 127 -10.72 -4.67 -2.32
CA ALA A 127 -9.97 -3.42 -2.21
C ALA A 127 -8.48 -3.65 -2.51
N PHE A 128 -7.90 -4.74 -1.98
CA PHE A 128 -6.50 -5.07 -2.21
C PHE A 128 -6.23 -5.44 -3.69
N LYS A 129 -7.12 -6.19 -4.34
CA LYS A 129 -7.03 -6.46 -5.78
C LYS A 129 -7.09 -5.18 -6.62
N ALA A 130 -7.99 -4.25 -6.29
CA ALA A 130 -8.09 -2.96 -6.95
C ALA A 130 -6.81 -2.13 -6.76
N LEU A 131 -6.23 -2.12 -5.54
CA LEU A 131 -4.96 -1.47 -5.25
C LEU A 131 -3.81 -2.07 -6.07
N MET A 132 -3.68 -3.39 -6.13
CA MET A 132 -2.62 -4.05 -6.92
C MET A 132 -2.71 -3.67 -8.40
N ARG A 133 -3.92 -3.64 -8.97
CA ARG A 133 -4.14 -3.16 -10.34
C ARG A 133 -3.72 -1.70 -10.49
N PHE A 134 -4.13 -0.85 -9.55
CA PHE A 134 -3.73 0.56 -9.55
C PHE A 134 -2.20 0.71 -9.59
N MET A 135 -1.48 -0.03 -8.76
CA MET A 135 -0.02 0.03 -8.71
C MET A 135 0.65 -0.48 -9.99
N PHE A 136 0.18 -1.61 -10.54
CA PHE A 136 0.75 -2.18 -11.76
C PHE A 136 0.40 -1.40 -13.02
N VAL A 137 -0.83 -0.85 -13.12
CA VAL A 137 -1.32 -0.22 -14.35
C VAL A 137 -1.07 1.29 -14.35
N HIS A 138 -1.31 1.97 -13.22
CA HIS A 138 -1.26 3.42 -13.17
C HIS A 138 0.03 3.98 -12.55
N LEU A 139 0.71 3.21 -11.70
CA LEU A 139 2.01 3.59 -11.13
C LEU A 139 3.18 2.85 -11.82
N ASP A 140 2.89 2.05 -12.83
CA ASP A 140 3.85 1.27 -13.63
C ASP A 140 4.84 0.43 -12.80
N ALA A 141 4.37 -0.10 -11.66
CA ALA A 141 5.17 -1.00 -10.86
C ALA A 141 5.53 -2.25 -11.67
N GLN A 142 6.80 -2.67 -11.63
CA GLN A 142 7.25 -3.94 -12.21
C GLN A 142 7.21 -5.05 -11.16
N ARG A 143 7.47 -4.70 -9.90
CA ARG A 143 7.40 -5.57 -8.75
C ARG A 143 7.04 -4.76 -7.51
N ILE A 144 6.12 -5.28 -6.71
CA ILE A 144 5.72 -4.67 -5.45
C ILE A 144 6.41 -5.40 -4.30
N VAL A 145 6.95 -4.64 -3.34
CA VAL A 145 7.59 -5.16 -2.13
C VAL A 145 6.79 -4.73 -0.90
N VAL A 146 6.65 -5.67 0.05
CA VAL A 146 6.01 -5.44 1.34
C VAL A 146 6.80 -6.14 2.44
N GLU A 147 6.73 -5.61 3.67
CA GLU A 147 7.40 -6.15 4.85
C GLU A 147 6.49 -6.10 6.08
N PRO A 148 5.31 -6.76 6.03
CA PRO A 148 4.40 -6.81 7.16
C PRO A 148 5.04 -7.49 8.38
N ASP A 149 4.63 -7.05 9.58
CA ASP A 149 4.95 -7.70 10.83
C ASP A 149 4.57 -9.19 10.77
N VAL A 150 5.44 -10.08 11.26
CA VAL A 150 5.20 -11.55 11.22
C VAL A 150 3.94 -11.95 12.00
N ASP A 151 3.55 -11.19 13.01
CA ASP A 151 2.36 -11.44 13.82
C ASP A 151 1.06 -10.93 13.16
N ASN A 152 1.17 -10.19 12.06
CA ASN A 152 0.01 -9.72 11.29
C ASN A 152 -0.49 -10.81 10.32
N HIS A 153 -0.98 -11.92 10.85
CA HIS A 153 -1.43 -13.07 10.06
C HIS A 153 -2.51 -12.73 9.02
N LYS A 154 -3.33 -11.71 9.28
CA LYS A 154 -4.39 -11.30 8.35
C LYS A 154 -3.82 -10.74 7.05
N ILE A 155 -2.79 -9.89 7.16
CA ILE A 155 -2.16 -9.31 5.95
C ILE A 155 -1.35 -10.37 5.19
N HIS A 156 -0.73 -11.33 5.89
CA HIS A 156 -0.02 -12.42 5.24
C HIS A 156 -0.96 -13.27 4.37
N ALA A 157 -2.15 -13.62 4.87
CA ALA A 157 -3.16 -14.34 4.09
C ALA A 157 -3.66 -13.52 2.88
N LEU A 158 -3.87 -12.21 3.04
CA LEU A 158 -4.24 -11.31 1.95
C LEU A 158 -3.13 -11.19 0.90
N ASN A 159 -1.88 -11.05 1.33
CA ASN A 159 -0.73 -10.99 0.44
C ASN A 159 -0.65 -12.27 -0.42
N GLN A 160 -0.75 -13.43 0.21
CA GLN A 160 -0.74 -14.70 -0.51
C GLN A 160 -1.89 -14.80 -1.53
N ALA A 161 -3.09 -14.37 -1.15
CA ALA A 161 -4.27 -14.41 -2.03
C ALA A 161 -4.15 -13.53 -3.28
N VAL A 162 -3.28 -12.52 -3.27
CA VAL A 162 -3.02 -11.65 -4.44
C VAL A 162 -1.65 -11.89 -5.10
N GLY A 163 -0.98 -12.99 -4.75
CA GLY A 163 0.23 -13.45 -5.45
C GLY A 163 1.57 -13.04 -4.82
N PHE A 164 1.59 -12.46 -3.62
CA PHE A 164 2.87 -12.24 -2.94
C PHE A 164 3.50 -13.56 -2.49
N THR A 165 4.79 -13.66 -2.70
CA THR A 165 5.63 -14.74 -2.18
C THR A 165 6.55 -14.19 -1.09
N CYS A 166 6.48 -14.76 0.10
CA CYS A 166 7.40 -14.46 1.20
C CYS A 166 8.76 -15.10 0.92
N HIS A 167 9.81 -14.30 0.90
CA HIS A 167 11.17 -14.78 0.63
C HIS A 167 11.94 -15.10 1.92
N ARG A 168 11.82 -14.25 2.93
CA ARG A 168 12.51 -14.42 4.22
C ARG A 168 11.96 -13.48 5.28
N THR A 169 12.29 -13.78 6.51
CA THR A 169 12.10 -12.86 7.63
C THR A 169 13.28 -11.91 7.74
N VAL A 170 13.01 -10.64 8.02
CA VAL A 170 13.98 -9.57 8.23
C VAL A 170 13.71 -8.86 9.56
N VAL A 171 14.75 -8.31 10.16
CA VAL A 171 14.68 -7.62 11.46
C VAL A 171 14.75 -6.13 11.23
N PHE A 172 13.73 -5.41 11.65
CA PHE A 172 13.75 -3.96 11.82
C PHE A 172 13.84 -3.61 13.31
N ALA A 173 14.16 -2.36 13.63
CA ALA A 173 14.31 -1.94 15.04
C ALA A 173 13.02 -2.16 15.85
N GLU A 174 11.85 -2.00 15.22
CA GLU A 174 10.53 -2.04 15.88
C GLU A 174 9.74 -3.34 15.60
N LYS A 175 10.15 -4.15 14.62
CA LYS A 175 9.39 -5.37 14.23
C LYS A 175 10.27 -6.44 13.60
N LEU A 176 9.80 -7.67 13.69
CA LEU A 176 10.22 -8.78 12.84
C LEU A 176 9.24 -8.86 11.65
N ALA A 177 9.73 -8.81 10.43
CA ALA A 177 8.86 -8.68 9.26
C ALA A 177 9.10 -9.76 8.21
N GLY A 178 8.04 -10.17 7.53
CA GLY A 178 8.09 -11.06 6.38
C GLY A 178 8.32 -10.27 5.08
N LEU A 179 9.54 -10.29 4.53
CA LEU A 179 9.84 -9.66 3.25
C LEU A 179 9.22 -10.45 2.12
N ALA A 180 8.29 -9.86 1.40
CA ALA A 180 7.56 -10.50 0.32
C ALA A 180 7.51 -9.63 -0.94
N PHE A 181 7.42 -10.29 -2.08
CA PHE A 181 7.37 -9.68 -3.40
C PHE A 181 6.21 -10.22 -4.22
N CYS A 182 5.68 -9.37 -5.11
CA CYS A 182 4.69 -9.73 -6.11
C CYS A 182 5.02 -9.04 -7.43
N THR A 183 5.21 -9.80 -8.50
CA THR A 183 5.28 -9.27 -9.86
C THR A 183 3.88 -9.15 -10.45
N ARG A 184 3.75 -8.41 -11.57
CA ARG A 184 2.48 -8.35 -12.32
C ARG A 184 1.97 -9.75 -12.69
N SER A 185 2.86 -10.62 -13.16
CA SER A 185 2.53 -12.01 -13.54
C SER A 185 2.02 -12.83 -12.35
N ASP A 186 2.67 -12.70 -11.18
CA ASP A 186 2.23 -13.39 -9.96
C ASP A 186 0.81 -12.96 -9.57
N PHE A 187 0.54 -11.66 -9.62
CA PHE A 187 -0.78 -11.10 -9.33
C PHE A 187 -1.85 -11.58 -10.32
N GLU A 188 -1.57 -11.54 -11.62
CA GLU A 188 -2.49 -11.98 -12.66
C GLU A 188 -2.83 -13.46 -12.49
N ASN A 189 -1.83 -14.33 -12.29
CA ASN A 189 -2.02 -15.75 -12.07
C ASN A 189 -2.87 -16.04 -10.82
N ALA A 190 -2.52 -15.42 -9.67
CA ALA A 190 -3.26 -15.63 -8.43
C ALA A 190 -4.73 -15.16 -8.53
N THR A 191 -4.98 -14.06 -9.23
CA THR A 191 -6.34 -13.52 -9.36
C THR A 191 -7.20 -14.26 -10.38
N GLN A 192 -6.61 -14.88 -11.39
CA GLN A 192 -7.30 -15.76 -12.33
C GLN A 192 -7.75 -17.06 -11.64
N THR A 193 -6.89 -17.71 -10.88
CA THR A 193 -7.21 -18.91 -10.10
C THR A 193 -8.40 -18.67 -9.17
N LEU A 194 -8.42 -17.54 -8.45
CA LEU A 194 -9.53 -17.17 -7.56
C LEU A 194 -10.87 -16.97 -8.30
N LEU A 195 -10.84 -16.54 -9.57
CA LEU A 195 -12.05 -16.43 -10.39
C LEU A 195 -12.57 -17.80 -10.83
N GLU A 196 -11.67 -18.72 -11.17
CA GLU A 196 -12.02 -20.09 -11.56
C GLU A 196 -12.63 -20.87 -10.40
N GLU A 197 -12.05 -20.75 -9.19
CA GLU A 197 -12.58 -21.36 -7.96
C GLU A 197 -13.96 -20.80 -7.56
N ALA A 198 -14.23 -19.53 -7.79
CA ALA A 198 -15.52 -18.91 -7.50
C ALA A 198 -16.63 -19.28 -8.48
N LEU A 199 -16.29 -19.85 -9.64
CA LEU A 199 -17.21 -20.28 -10.71
C LEU A 199 -17.45 -21.80 -10.70
N SER A 200 -16.70 -22.55 -9.90
CA SER A 200 -16.82 -24.01 -9.72
C SER A 200 -17.70 -24.36 -8.52
#